data_cd8cb270494bbe6f67f5bfc8bb15049c
#
_entry.id   cd8cb270494bbe6f67f5bfc8bb15049c
#
_cell.length_a   1.000
_cell.length_b   1.000
_cell.length_c   1.000
_cell.angle_alpha   90.00
_cell.angle_beta   90.00
_cell.angle_gamma   90.00
#
_symmetry.space_group_name_H-M   'P 1'
#
loop_
_entity.id
_entity.type
_entity.pdbx_description
1 polymer ?
#
loop_
_entity_poly.entity_id
_entity_poly.type
_entity_poly.pdbx_seq_one_letter_code
_entity_poly.pdbx_strand_id
1 'polypeptide(L)'
;DKIGFAAPSYVLDLADLALARQVDPNKYKLGLLQSQMAVAPVTQDIVTLGAQAAQAILTDEDKAQIDMIIVGTESSIDQSKAAAVFIHGLLGINPFARSIEIKEACYGATAGLVLAKSHIAQSPNSKVLVIASDIAKYGIASAGEPTQGAGAVAMLVTADPAIMVL
;
A
#
# COMPACT_ATOMS: atom_id res chain seq x y z
N ASP A 1 14.32 -5.77 3.48
CA ASP A 1 14.93 -6.84 2.67
C ASP A 1 14.43 -6.80 1.22
N LYS A 2 13.12 -6.77 1.00
CA LYS A 2 12.48 -6.75 -0.32
C LYS A 2 11.43 -5.66 -0.39
N ILE A 3 11.25 -5.05 -1.58
CA ILE A 3 10.21 -4.05 -1.83
C ILE A 3 9.51 -4.40 -3.13
N GLY A 4 8.17 -4.44 -3.11
CA GLY A 4 7.31 -4.67 -4.26
C GLY A 4 6.28 -3.56 -4.42
N PHE A 5 5.79 -3.38 -5.64
CA PHE A 5 4.84 -2.34 -6.00
C PHE A 5 3.73 -2.92 -6.88
N ALA A 6 2.52 -2.42 -6.70
CA ALA A 6 1.39 -2.68 -7.57
C ALA A 6 0.57 -1.41 -7.80
N ALA A 7 0.10 -1.22 -9.02
CA ALA A 7 -0.82 -0.16 -9.39
C ALA A 7 -1.87 -0.71 -10.36
N PRO A 8 -3.06 -0.11 -10.42
CA PRO A 8 -4.06 -0.42 -11.44
C PRO A 8 -3.54 -0.17 -12.85
N SER A 9 -4.11 -0.88 -13.81
CA SER A 9 -3.79 -0.71 -15.24
C SER A 9 -4.43 0.54 -15.86
N TYR A 10 -5.46 1.09 -15.23
CA TYR A 10 -6.12 2.29 -15.74
C TYR A 10 -5.45 3.54 -15.22
N VAL A 11 -5.29 4.51 -16.10
CA VAL A 11 -4.77 5.83 -15.79
C VAL A 11 -5.70 6.91 -16.36
N LEU A 12 -5.79 8.03 -15.65
CA LEU A 12 -6.42 9.25 -16.11
C LEU A 12 -5.33 10.29 -16.36
N ASP A 13 -5.30 10.87 -17.58
CA ASP A 13 -4.44 12.01 -17.86
C ASP A 13 -4.98 13.25 -17.14
N LEU A 14 -4.10 13.96 -16.44
CA LEU A 14 -4.50 15.14 -15.66
C LEU A 14 -4.80 16.35 -16.54
N ALA A 15 -4.34 16.38 -17.79
CA ALA A 15 -4.76 17.41 -18.74
C ALA A 15 -6.24 17.23 -19.09
N ASP A 16 -6.70 15.99 -19.31
CA ASP A 16 -8.11 15.69 -19.56
C ASP A 16 -8.98 16.04 -18.35
N LEU A 17 -8.50 15.74 -17.14
CA LEU A 17 -9.18 16.15 -15.91
C LEU A 17 -9.28 17.67 -15.81
N ALA A 18 -8.19 18.40 -16.10
CA ALA A 18 -8.15 19.84 -16.05
C ALA A 18 -9.16 20.46 -17.04
N LEU A 19 -9.24 19.95 -18.26
CA LEU A 19 -10.23 20.37 -19.26
C LEU A 19 -11.66 20.11 -18.77
N ALA A 20 -11.92 18.94 -18.21
CA ALA A 20 -13.24 18.60 -17.66
C ALA A 20 -13.64 19.48 -16.46
N ARG A 21 -12.68 20.04 -15.75
CA ARG A 21 -12.88 20.95 -14.60
C ARG A 21 -12.75 22.43 -14.98
N GLN A 22 -12.50 22.75 -16.27
CA GLN A 22 -12.30 24.12 -16.77
C GLN A 22 -11.17 24.86 -16.05
N VAL A 23 -10.07 24.16 -15.79
CA VAL A 23 -8.82 24.69 -15.18
C VAL A 23 -7.67 24.61 -16.19
N ASP A 24 -6.68 25.48 -16.03
CA ASP A 24 -5.47 25.42 -16.83
C ASP A 24 -4.70 24.10 -16.51
N PRO A 25 -4.42 23.23 -17.51
CA PRO A 25 -3.67 21.99 -17.31
C PRO A 25 -2.27 22.20 -16.67
N ASN A 26 -1.64 23.35 -16.87
CA ASN A 26 -0.36 23.68 -16.28
C ASN A 26 -0.41 23.78 -14.75
N LYS A 27 -1.60 24.06 -14.19
CA LYS A 27 -1.78 24.05 -12.73
C LYS A 27 -1.46 22.67 -12.13
N TYR A 28 -1.78 21.59 -12.82
CA TYR A 28 -1.48 20.23 -12.38
C TYR A 28 -0.09 19.80 -12.81
N LYS A 29 0.24 19.98 -14.09
CA LYS A 29 1.53 19.56 -14.63
C LYS A 29 2.73 20.25 -13.99
N LEU A 30 2.66 21.58 -13.82
CA LEU A 30 3.77 22.38 -13.24
C LEU A 30 3.61 22.58 -11.73
N GLY A 31 2.37 22.71 -11.23
CA GLY A 31 2.11 22.93 -9.81
C GLY A 31 2.25 21.67 -8.97
N LEU A 32 1.77 20.52 -9.47
CA LEU A 32 1.85 19.23 -8.79
C LEU A 32 2.98 18.34 -9.30
N LEU A 33 3.62 18.70 -10.42
CA LEU A 33 4.61 17.87 -11.14
C LEU A 33 4.05 16.47 -11.49
N GLN A 34 2.75 16.40 -11.77
CA GLN A 34 2.02 15.16 -12.02
C GLN A 34 1.28 15.24 -13.35
N SER A 35 1.42 14.21 -14.19
CA SER A 35 0.76 14.13 -15.50
C SER A 35 -0.40 13.15 -15.52
N GLN A 36 -0.37 12.11 -14.70
CA GLN A 36 -1.34 11.02 -14.70
C GLN A 36 -1.67 10.59 -13.27
N MET A 37 -2.86 10.02 -13.08
CA MET A 37 -3.22 9.32 -11.86
C MET A 37 -3.69 7.90 -12.16
N ALA A 38 -3.36 6.94 -11.30
CA ALA A 38 -3.85 5.57 -11.38
C ALA A 38 -5.32 5.51 -10.94
N VAL A 39 -6.13 4.75 -11.65
CA VAL A 39 -7.56 4.57 -11.38
C VAL A 39 -7.86 3.10 -11.16
N ALA A 40 -8.31 2.75 -9.97
CA ALA A 40 -8.72 1.39 -9.66
C ALA A 40 -10.04 1.05 -10.35
N PRO A 41 -10.13 -0.05 -11.12
CA PRO A 41 -11.40 -0.57 -11.62
C PRO A 41 -12.26 -1.08 -10.47
N VAL A 42 -13.55 -1.30 -10.73
CA VAL A 42 -14.49 -1.82 -9.73
C VAL A 42 -14.15 -3.24 -9.21
N THR A 43 -13.25 -3.93 -9.90
CA THR A 43 -12.76 -5.27 -9.56
C THR A 43 -11.50 -5.27 -8.69
N GLN A 44 -10.94 -4.11 -8.39
CA GLN A 44 -9.76 -3.95 -7.53
C GLN A 44 -10.08 -3.12 -6.28
N ASP A 45 -9.49 -3.53 -5.18
CA ASP A 45 -9.52 -2.85 -3.88
C ASP A 45 -8.11 -2.82 -3.26
N ILE A 46 -7.99 -2.25 -2.08
CA ILE A 46 -6.71 -2.14 -1.39
C ILE A 46 -6.15 -3.50 -0.95
N VAL A 47 -7.00 -4.49 -0.78
CA VAL A 47 -6.61 -5.86 -0.42
C VAL A 47 -5.94 -6.54 -1.61
N THR A 48 -6.57 -6.49 -2.78
CA THR A 48 -6.05 -7.10 -4.01
C THR A 48 -4.78 -6.40 -4.49
N LEU A 49 -4.71 -5.06 -4.42
CA LEU A 49 -3.49 -4.30 -4.71
C LEU A 49 -2.35 -4.66 -3.75
N GLY A 50 -2.62 -4.68 -2.43
CA GLY A 50 -1.65 -5.04 -1.42
C GLY A 50 -1.13 -6.47 -1.57
N ALA A 51 -2.03 -7.43 -1.84
CA ALA A 51 -1.67 -8.80 -2.11
C ALA A 51 -0.81 -8.94 -3.38
N GLN A 52 -1.14 -8.21 -4.44
CA GLN A 52 -0.36 -8.20 -5.69
C GLN A 52 1.05 -7.66 -5.48
N ALA A 53 1.21 -6.54 -4.75
CA ALA A 53 2.52 -5.99 -4.43
C ALA A 53 3.37 -6.97 -3.62
N ALA A 54 2.77 -7.65 -2.63
CA ALA A 54 3.45 -8.63 -1.80
C ALA A 54 3.78 -9.91 -2.58
N GLN A 55 2.86 -10.42 -3.40
CA GLN A 55 3.09 -11.61 -4.22
C GLN A 55 4.28 -11.47 -5.16
N ALA A 56 4.57 -10.25 -5.63
CA ALA A 56 5.69 -9.97 -6.53
C ALA A 56 7.07 -10.20 -5.89
N ILE A 57 7.16 -10.21 -4.55
CA ILE A 57 8.44 -10.26 -3.81
C ILE A 57 8.58 -11.47 -2.89
N LEU A 58 7.48 -12.12 -2.51
CA LEU A 58 7.51 -13.19 -1.52
C LEU A 58 7.76 -14.54 -2.18
N THR A 59 8.72 -15.29 -1.63
CA THR A 59 8.89 -16.71 -1.86
C THR A 59 8.03 -17.53 -0.89
N ASP A 60 7.88 -18.83 -1.14
CA ASP A 60 7.17 -19.71 -0.21
C ASP A 60 7.90 -19.81 1.15
N GLU A 61 9.22 -19.72 1.15
CA GLU A 61 10.03 -19.65 2.35
C GLU A 61 9.74 -18.37 3.15
N ASP A 62 9.65 -17.21 2.49
CA ASP A 62 9.28 -15.95 3.15
C ASP A 62 7.90 -16.07 3.80
N LYS A 63 6.91 -16.60 3.07
CA LYS A 63 5.54 -16.78 3.56
C LYS A 63 5.49 -17.65 4.82
N ALA A 64 6.32 -18.69 4.88
CA ALA A 64 6.39 -19.58 6.05
C ALA A 64 7.05 -18.91 7.27
N GLN A 65 7.93 -17.92 7.06
CA GLN A 65 8.68 -17.23 8.13
C GLN A 65 8.05 -15.89 8.55
N ILE A 66 7.07 -15.37 7.82
CA ILE A 66 6.33 -14.17 8.23
C ILE A 66 5.47 -14.51 9.44
N ASP A 67 5.67 -13.81 10.55
CA ASP A 67 4.87 -13.93 11.77
C ASP A 67 4.03 -12.69 12.08
N MET A 68 4.16 -11.64 11.27
CA MET A 68 3.33 -10.44 11.38
C MET A 68 3.12 -9.78 10.01
N ILE A 69 1.86 -9.38 9.76
CA ILE A 69 1.46 -8.55 8.61
C ILE A 69 0.88 -7.26 9.14
N ILE A 70 1.38 -6.13 8.65
CA ILE A 70 0.91 -4.80 9.01
C ILE A 70 0.46 -4.11 7.72
N VAL A 71 -0.80 -3.68 7.68
CA VAL A 71 -1.33 -2.89 6.56
C VAL A 71 -1.62 -1.47 7.05
N GLY A 72 -0.98 -0.48 6.44
CA GLY A 72 -1.31 0.93 6.60
C GLY A 72 -2.24 1.35 5.46
N THR A 73 -3.44 1.82 5.78
CA THR A 73 -4.43 2.27 4.80
C THR A 73 -5.41 3.27 5.39
N GLU A 74 -5.86 4.22 4.56
CA GLU A 74 -7.01 5.09 4.86
C GLU A 74 -8.27 4.68 4.08
N SER A 75 -8.16 3.66 3.22
CA SER A 75 -9.21 3.17 2.31
C SER A 75 -9.68 1.75 2.68
N SER A 76 -9.72 1.45 4.00
CA SER A 76 -10.09 0.12 4.50
C SER A 76 -11.47 -0.34 3.98
N ILE A 77 -11.59 -1.64 3.70
CA ILE A 77 -12.82 -2.25 3.18
C ILE A 77 -13.78 -2.72 4.28
N ASP A 78 -13.32 -2.81 5.53
CA ASP A 78 -14.11 -3.25 6.69
C ASP A 78 -13.76 -2.38 7.91
N GLN A 79 -14.73 -2.17 8.79
CA GLN A 79 -14.53 -1.34 9.99
C GLN A 79 -13.99 -2.13 11.19
N SER A 80 -14.12 -3.44 11.18
CA SER A 80 -13.78 -4.33 12.29
C SER A 80 -12.69 -5.32 11.94
N LYS A 81 -12.69 -5.84 10.70
CA LYS A 81 -11.72 -6.82 10.23
C LYS A 81 -10.62 -6.13 9.46
N ALA A 82 -9.39 -6.25 9.94
CA ALA A 82 -8.22 -5.65 9.30
C ALA A 82 -8.03 -6.16 7.86
N ALA A 83 -7.68 -5.28 6.92
CA ALA A 83 -7.31 -5.63 5.55
C ALA A 83 -6.17 -6.66 5.52
N ALA A 84 -5.26 -6.61 6.49
CA ALA A 84 -4.19 -7.58 6.67
C ALA A 84 -4.67 -9.03 6.78
N VAL A 85 -5.86 -9.27 7.37
CA VAL A 85 -6.43 -10.63 7.51
C VAL A 85 -6.86 -11.20 6.15
N PHE A 86 -7.41 -10.34 5.28
CA PHE A 86 -7.78 -10.75 3.92
C PHE A 86 -6.54 -11.04 3.07
N ILE A 87 -5.53 -10.16 3.14
CA ILE A 87 -4.25 -10.33 2.43
C ILE A 87 -3.53 -11.59 2.92
N HIS A 88 -3.52 -11.85 4.23
CA HIS A 88 -2.98 -13.07 4.83
C HIS A 88 -3.56 -14.32 4.16
N GLY A 89 -4.90 -14.39 4.05
CA GLY A 89 -5.57 -15.52 3.40
C GLY A 89 -5.22 -15.65 1.92
N LEU A 90 -5.18 -14.54 1.17
CA LEU A 90 -4.86 -14.54 -0.26
C LEU A 90 -3.43 -15.01 -0.55
N LEU A 91 -2.48 -14.66 0.30
CA LEU A 91 -1.06 -14.99 0.12
C LEU A 91 -0.68 -16.38 0.64
N GLY A 92 -1.54 -17.02 1.45
CA GLY A 92 -1.21 -18.30 2.09
C GLY A 92 -0.03 -18.19 3.06
N ILE A 93 0.03 -17.10 3.82
CA ILE A 93 1.08 -16.85 4.82
C ILE A 93 0.86 -17.79 6.02
N ASN A 94 1.93 -18.04 6.79
CA ASN A 94 1.91 -18.80 8.03
C ASN A 94 0.63 -18.52 8.84
N PRO A 95 -0.21 -19.53 9.15
CA PRO A 95 -1.51 -19.33 9.78
C PRO A 95 -1.44 -18.73 11.19
N PHE A 96 -0.29 -18.76 11.82
CA PHE A 96 -0.05 -18.16 13.15
C PHE A 96 0.44 -16.71 13.09
N ALA A 97 0.63 -16.14 11.90
CA ALA A 97 1.03 -14.76 11.75
C ALA A 97 -0.06 -13.79 12.28
N ARG A 98 0.38 -12.78 13.00
CA ARG A 98 -0.49 -11.70 13.45
C ARG A 98 -0.82 -10.78 12.29
N SER A 99 -2.07 -10.36 12.17
CA SER A 99 -2.54 -9.49 11.09
C SER A 99 -3.20 -8.27 11.69
N ILE A 100 -2.60 -7.09 11.48
CA ILE A 100 -3.08 -5.81 12.01
C ILE A 100 -3.22 -4.76 10.90
N GLU A 101 -4.09 -3.80 11.12
CA GLU A 101 -4.26 -2.61 10.27
C GLU A 101 -3.98 -1.35 11.09
N ILE A 102 -3.30 -0.39 10.48
CA ILE A 102 -3.05 0.92 11.06
C ILE A 102 -3.77 1.96 10.19
N LYS A 103 -4.69 2.67 10.83
CA LYS A 103 -5.45 3.76 10.22
C LYS A 103 -4.94 5.09 10.76
N GLU A 104 -3.97 5.68 10.06
CA GLU A 104 -3.36 6.97 10.40
C GLU A 104 -2.96 7.71 9.11
N ALA A 105 -3.93 7.89 8.22
CA ALA A 105 -3.72 8.51 6.91
C ALA A 105 -2.44 8.00 6.22
N CYS A 106 -1.68 8.85 5.56
CA CYS A 106 -0.43 8.50 4.86
C CYS A 106 0.71 8.03 5.79
N TYR A 107 0.57 8.16 7.12
CA TYR A 107 1.57 7.72 8.10
C TYR A 107 1.45 6.24 8.49
N GLY A 108 0.30 5.60 8.23
CA GLY A 108 0.01 4.25 8.71
C GLY A 108 1.11 3.21 8.43
N ALA A 109 1.61 3.14 7.19
CA ALA A 109 2.68 2.20 6.84
C ALA A 109 4.04 2.59 7.44
N THR A 110 4.33 3.89 7.61
CA THR A 110 5.54 4.35 8.31
C THR A 110 5.51 3.93 9.79
N ALA A 111 4.36 4.07 10.45
CA ALA A 111 4.17 3.52 11.80
C ALA A 111 4.37 1.99 11.81
N GLY A 112 3.87 1.31 10.77
CA GLY A 112 4.06 -0.11 10.58
C GLY A 112 5.55 -0.52 10.50
N LEU A 113 6.38 0.25 9.79
CA LEU A 113 7.83 0.01 9.74
C LEU A 113 8.50 0.17 11.11
N VAL A 114 8.10 1.16 11.91
CA VAL A 114 8.61 1.35 13.27
C VAL A 114 8.24 0.16 14.18
N LEU A 115 7.00 -0.33 14.07
CA LEU A 115 6.56 -1.52 14.79
C LEU A 115 7.30 -2.77 14.32
N ALA A 116 7.47 -2.95 13.02
CA ALA A 116 8.20 -4.06 12.44
C ALA A 116 9.66 -4.08 12.92
N LYS A 117 10.34 -2.94 12.92
CA LYS A 117 11.70 -2.81 13.47
C LYS A 117 11.78 -3.25 14.92
N SER A 118 10.83 -2.80 15.75
CA SER A 118 10.77 -3.17 17.17
C SER A 118 10.51 -4.66 17.37
N HIS A 119 9.65 -5.26 16.52
CA HIS A 119 9.36 -6.68 16.56
C HIS A 119 10.59 -7.53 16.18
N ILE A 120 11.26 -7.19 15.08
CA ILE A 120 12.47 -7.88 14.62
C ILE A 120 13.61 -7.76 15.63
N ALA A 121 13.75 -6.63 16.32
CA ALA A 121 14.75 -6.48 17.37
C ALA A 121 14.55 -7.47 18.54
N GLN A 122 13.32 -7.89 18.82
CA GLN A 122 12.99 -8.88 19.84
C GLN A 122 12.97 -10.31 19.29
N SER A 123 12.71 -10.48 18.01
CA SER A 123 12.57 -11.77 17.33
C SER A 123 13.36 -11.77 16.01
N PRO A 124 14.72 -11.84 16.05
CA PRO A 124 15.55 -11.64 14.86
C PRO A 124 15.38 -12.69 13.75
N ASN A 125 14.83 -13.86 14.09
CA ASN A 125 14.56 -14.93 13.13
C ASN A 125 13.20 -14.79 12.43
N SER A 126 12.39 -13.80 12.81
CA SER A 126 11.09 -13.54 12.20
C SER A 126 11.22 -12.66 10.97
N LYS A 127 10.15 -12.64 10.17
CA LYS A 127 9.93 -11.66 9.10
C LYS A 127 8.62 -10.93 9.33
N VAL A 128 8.59 -9.64 9.01
CA VAL A 128 7.38 -8.81 9.07
C VAL A 128 7.08 -8.26 7.69
N LEU A 129 5.85 -8.46 7.22
CA LEU A 129 5.37 -7.88 5.98
C LEU A 129 4.63 -6.58 6.29
N VAL A 130 5.14 -5.46 5.82
CA VAL A 130 4.49 -4.14 5.93
C VAL A 130 3.97 -3.74 4.56
N ILE A 131 2.69 -3.38 4.47
CA ILE A 131 2.03 -2.99 3.22
C ILE A 131 1.41 -1.61 3.41
N ALA A 132 1.72 -0.67 2.50
CA ALA A 132 0.92 0.53 2.27
C ALA A 132 0.03 0.27 1.07
N SER A 133 -1.28 0.42 1.20
CA SER A 133 -2.21 0.20 0.09
C SER A 133 -3.40 1.12 0.21
N ASP A 134 -3.61 1.98 -0.80
CA ASP A 134 -4.69 2.95 -0.81
C ASP A 134 -5.33 3.15 -2.18
N ILE A 135 -6.61 3.50 -2.15
CA ILE A 135 -7.36 4.08 -3.25
C ILE A 135 -7.89 5.43 -2.75
N ALA A 136 -7.06 6.46 -2.89
CA ALA A 136 -7.39 7.80 -2.41
C ALA A 136 -8.49 8.43 -3.26
N LYS A 137 -9.58 8.85 -2.62
CA LYS A 137 -10.74 9.51 -3.26
C LYS A 137 -11.08 10.78 -2.51
N TYR A 138 -11.10 11.88 -3.25
CA TYR A 138 -11.49 13.19 -2.73
C TYR A 138 -12.72 13.72 -3.46
N GLY A 139 -13.29 14.81 -2.99
CA GLY A 139 -14.50 15.37 -3.59
C GLY A 139 -14.28 15.82 -5.05
N ILE A 140 -15.27 15.58 -5.90
CA ILE A 140 -15.28 16.05 -7.29
C ILE A 140 -15.09 17.57 -7.34
N ALA A 141 -14.24 18.06 -8.21
CA ALA A 141 -13.86 19.47 -8.36
C ALA A 141 -13.22 20.10 -7.11
N SER A 142 -12.84 19.30 -6.10
CA SER A 142 -12.08 19.77 -4.95
C SER A 142 -10.62 20.03 -5.30
N ALA A 143 -9.91 20.77 -4.45
CA ALA A 143 -8.47 20.99 -4.60
C ALA A 143 -7.67 19.67 -4.48
N GLY A 144 -8.20 18.66 -3.81
CA GLY A 144 -7.58 17.35 -3.64
C GLY A 144 -7.80 16.40 -4.83
N GLU A 145 -8.81 16.63 -5.68
CA GLU A 145 -9.14 15.69 -6.76
C GLU A 145 -7.94 15.32 -7.66
N PRO A 146 -7.08 16.26 -8.11
CA PRO A 146 -5.94 15.91 -8.96
C PRO A 146 -4.83 15.13 -8.25
N THR A 147 -4.87 15.02 -6.92
CA THR A 147 -3.92 14.23 -6.13
C THR A 147 -4.44 12.84 -5.76
N GLN A 148 -5.58 12.43 -6.30
CA GLN A 148 -6.10 11.07 -6.17
C GLN A 148 -5.19 10.06 -6.86
N GLY A 149 -5.36 8.80 -6.50
CA GLY A 149 -4.63 7.70 -7.11
C GLY A 149 -4.94 6.39 -6.40
N ALA A 150 -4.33 5.33 -6.93
CA ALA A 150 -4.43 4.00 -6.33
C ALA A 150 -3.10 3.27 -6.49
N GLY A 151 -2.72 2.52 -5.47
CA GLY A 151 -1.50 1.73 -5.51
C GLY A 151 -1.20 1.05 -4.18
N ALA A 152 -0.24 0.14 -4.23
CA ALA A 152 0.28 -0.53 -3.05
C ALA A 152 1.80 -0.69 -3.12
N VAL A 153 2.43 -0.63 -1.96
CA VAL A 153 3.84 -0.97 -1.75
C VAL A 153 3.90 -2.03 -0.65
N ALA A 154 4.58 -3.14 -0.92
CA ALA A 154 4.87 -4.18 0.06
C ALA A 154 6.36 -4.17 0.41
N MET A 155 6.67 -4.25 1.69
CA MET A 155 8.02 -4.23 2.23
C MET A 155 8.22 -5.41 3.17
N LEU A 156 9.21 -6.25 2.89
CA LEU A 156 9.61 -7.34 3.78
C LEU A 156 10.71 -6.85 4.72
N VAL A 157 10.44 -6.84 6.02
CA VAL A 157 11.37 -6.40 7.07
C VAL A 157 12.00 -7.63 7.72
N THR A 158 13.33 -7.64 7.80
CA THR A 158 14.16 -8.71 8.37
C THR A 158 15.29 -8.12 9.22
N ALA A 159 15.96 -8.94 10.01
CA ALA A 159 17.11 -8.52 10.81
C ALA A 159 18.35 -8.20 9.96
N ASP A 160 18.53 -8.89 8.83
CA ASP A 160 19.64 -8.71 7.90
C ASP A 160 19.10 -8.32 6.52
N PRO A 161 18.83 -7.03 6.26
CA PRO A 161 18.18 -6.57 5.05
C PRO A 161 19.17 -6.42 3.89
N ALA A 162 18.73 -6.80 2.67
CA ALA A 162 19.53 -6.67 1.45
C ALA A 162 19.49 -5.26 0.82
N ILE A 163 18.43 -4.46 1.07
CA ILE A 163 18.22 -3.19 0.37
C ILE A 163 18.52 -1.99 1.25
N MET A 164 17.95 -1.92 2.46
CA MET A 164 18.04 -0.73 3.31
C MET A 164 17.94 -1.11 4.78
N VAL A 165 18.72 -0.44 5.61
CA VAL A 165 18.65 -0.50 7.09
C VAL A 165 17.74 0.62 7.59
N LEU A 166 16.83 0.30 8.50
CA LEU A 166 15.90 1.23 9.17
C LEU A 166 16.48 1.79 10.47
#